data_02b981e297bca5507b59038f268c92b0
#
_entry.id   02b981e297bca5507b59038f268c92b0
#
_cell.length_a   1.000
_cell.length_b   1.000
_cell.length_c   1.000
_cell.angle_alpha   90.00
_cell.angle_beta   90.00
_cell.angle_gamma   90.00
#
_symmetry.space_group_name_H-M   'P 1'
#
loop_
_entity.id
_entity.type
_entity.pdbx_description
1 polymer ?
#
loop_
_entity_poly.entity_id
_entity_poly.type
_entity_poly.pdbx_seq_one_letter_code
_entity_poly.pdbx_strand_id
1 'polypeptide(L)'
;LALRLVRTATGRRDMVVLDWAYHGHTQALIEISPYKYKRAGGAGRPSFVHELPLPEPYRAPDDWPAFEQPARFAAAARRDLAALAASGVLPAGFIAETIPSVGGQVFLPEGYLAEVHAAVRAMGGLCIADEVQVGFGRVGTHLWAFEAHGVVPDVVTMGKPAGAGHPLCFVATP
;
A
#
# COMPACT_ATOMS: atom_id res chain seq x y z
N LEU A 1 8.12 1.32 12.74
CA LEU A 1 9.04 2.46 12.54
C LEU A 1 8.58 3.31 11.36
N ALA A 2 8.35 2.75 10.16
CA ALA A 2 7.96 3.49 8.95
C ALA A 2 6.79 4.47 9.17
N LEU A 3 5.69 4.04 9.78
CA LEU A 3 4.55 4.92 10.09
C LEU A 3 4.96 6.12 10.95
N ARG A 4 5.83 5.89 11.93
CA ARG A 4 6.31 6.95 12.81
C ARG A 4 7.13 7.97 12.01
N LEU A 5 8.02 7.51 11.13
CA LEU A 5 8.83 8.38 10.28
C LEU A 5 7.95 9.23 9.36
N VAL A 6 7.01 8.60 8.64
CA VAL A 6 6.11 9.28 7.71
C VAL A 6 5.22 10.31 8.44
N ARG A 7 4.64 9.94 9.57
CA ARG A 7 3.83 10.85 10.38
C ARG A 7 4.63 12.03 10.95
N THR A 8 5.86 11.78 11.38
CA THR A 8 6.75 12.84 11.88
C THR A 8 7.17 13.78 10.76
N ALA A 9 7.55 13.25 9.59
CA ALA A 9 8.00 14.07 8.46
C ALA A 9 6.86 14.94 7.88
N THR A 10 5.63 14.44 7.87
CA THR A 10 4.48 15.18 7.32
C THR A 10 3.71 16.01 8.35
N GLY A 11 3.89 15.74 9.65
CA GLY A 11 3.07 16.33 10.71
C GLY A 11 1.61 15.85 10.71
N ARG A 12 1.30 14.78 9.98
CA ARG A 12 -0.06 14.27 9.76
C ARG A 12 -0.23 12.88 10.35
N ARG A 13 -1.50 12.45 10.53
CA ARG A 13 -1.81 11.13 11.11
C ARG A 13 -2.42 10.15 10.12
N ASP A 14 -3.20 10.65 9.17
CA ASP A 14 -4.04 9.85 8.28
C ASP A 14 -3.21 8.98 7.35
N MET A 15 -3.66 7.76 7.11
CA MET A 15 -2.99 6.80 6.23
C MET A 15 -3.95 6.28 5.17
N VAL A 16 -3.47 6.17 3.95
CA VAL A 16 -4.16 5.47 2.87
C VAL A 16 -3.59 4.05 2.77
N VAL A 17 -4.45 3.07 2.63
CA VAL A 17 -4.10 1.64 2.52
C VAL A 17 -4.92 0.99 1.40
N LEU A 18 -4.49 -0.17 0.91
CA LEU A 18 -5.34 -1.00 0.06
C LEU A 18 -6.29 -1.84 0.91
N ASP A 19 -7.50 -2.08 0.43
CA ASP A 19 -8.38 -3.07 1.03
C ASP A 19 -7.69 -4.44 1.08
N TRP A 20 -8.02 -5.27 2.07
CA TRP A 20 -7.38 -6.56 2.36
C TRP A 20 -5.89 -6.49 2.73
N ALA A 21 -5.27 -5.32 2.82
CA ALA A 21 -3.88 -5.20 3.21
C ALA A 21 -3.60 -5.73 4.62
N TYR A 22 -2.38 -6.26 4.80
CA TYR A 22 -1.87 -6.70 6.09
C TYR A 22 -0.41 -6.30 6.26
N HIS A 23 -0.14 -5.44 7.23
CA HIS A 23 1.18 -4.86 7.44
C HIS A 23 1.88 -5.32 8.72
N GLY A 24 1.30 -6.28 9.44
CA GLY A 24 1.89 -6.82 10.67
C GLY A 24 0.98 -6.80 11.87
N HIS A 25 1.50 -7.17 13.04
CA HIS A 25 0.72 -7.52 14.23
C HIS A 25 0.98 -6.62 15.45
N THR A 26 1.70 -5.52 15.30
CA THR A 26 1.75 -4.50 16.36
C THR A 26 0.44 -3.72 16.36
N GLN A 27 0.06 -3.11 17.49
CA GLN A 27 -1.16 -2.32 17.60
C GLN A 27 -1.32 -1.32 16.46
N ALA A 28 -0.28 -0.55 16.18
CA ALA A 28 -0.29 0.45 15.11
C ALA A 28 -0.47 -0.16 13.70
N LEU A 29 0.01 -1.39 13.46
CA LEU A 29 -0.12 -2.06 12.17
C LEU A 29 -1.46 -2.78 12.03
N ILE A 30 -2.04 -3.29 13.12
CA ILE A 30 -3.40 -3.83 13.13
C ILE A 30 -4.40 -2.74 12.74
N GLU A 31 -4.22 -1.53 13.25
CA GLU A 31 -5.09 -0.38 12.97
C GLU A 31 -5.10 0.03 11.49
N ILE A 32 -4.03 -0.21 10.74
CA ILE A 32 -3.92 0.10 9.31
C ILE A 32 -4.01 -1.13 8.40
N SER A 33 -4.43 -2.27 8.94
CA SER A 33 -4.54 -3.53 8.21
C SER A 33 -6.02 -3.94 8.07
N PRO A 34 -6.69 -3.62 6.94
CA PRO A 34 -8.09 -4.01 6.70
C PRO A 34 -8.36 -5.49 6.92
N TYR A 35 -7.41 -6.35 6.56
CA TYR A 35 -7.48 -7.78 6.83
C TYR A 35 -7.71 -8.09 8.32
N LYS A 36 -7.25 -7.24 9.25
CA LYS A 36 -7.42 -7.45 10.70
C LYS A 36 -8.67 -6.78 11.24
N TYR A 37 -8.84 -5.48 11.01
CA TYR A 37 -9.92 -4.76 11.66
C TYR A 37 -11.32 -5.03 11.09
N LYS A 38 -11.42 -5.57 9.86
CA LYS A 38 -12.70 -5.99 9.26
C LYS A 38 -13.14 -7.41 9.65
N ARG A 39 -12.26 -8.23 10.23
CA ARG A 39 -12.56 -9.62 10.60
C ARG A 39 -13.23 -9.72 11.96
N ALA A 40 -13.77 -10.91 12.25
CA ALA A 40 -14.30 -11.25 13.58
C ALA A 40 -13.26 -10.95 14.67
N GLY A 41 -13.65 -10.20 15.69
CA GLY A 41 -12.75 -9.71 16.75
C GLY A 41 -11.96 -8.45 16.40
N GLY A 42 -12.12 -7.89 15.18
CA GLY A 42 -11.54 -6.61 14.81
C GLY A 42 -12.33 -5.43 15.39
N ALA A 43 -11.63 -4.32 15.64
CA ALA A 43 -12.21 -3.11 16.23
C ALA A 43 -12.91 -2.19 15.18
N GLY A 44 -12.97 -2.61 13.92
CA GLY A 44 -13.44 -1.76 12.81
C GLY A 44 -12.35 -0.80 12.31
N ARG A 45 -12.68 -0.08 11.23
CA ARG A 45 -11.75 0.87 10.61
C ARG A 45 -11.60 2.13 11.46
N PRO A 46 -10.37 2.49 11.87
CA PRO A 46 -10.11 3.76 12.53
C PRO A 46 -10.41 4.95 11.60
N SER A 47 -10.82 6.09 12.17
CA SER A 47 -11.19 7.30 11.40
C SER A 47 -10.03 7.89 10.58
N PHE A 48 -8.80 7.65 10.99
CA PHE A 48 -7.58 8.12 10.31
C PHE A 48 -7.07 7.15 9.23
N VAL A 49 -7.83 6.10 8.89
CA VAL A 49 -7.47 5.13 7.86
C VAL A 49 -8.45 5.25 6.70
N HIS A 50 -7.91 5.44 5.50
CA HIS A 50 -8.67 5.58 4.26
C HIS A 50 -8.29 4.44 3.33
N GLU A 51 -9.28 3.74 2.82
CA GLU A 51 -9.07 2.56 2.00
C GLU A 51 -9.28 2.88 0.52
N LEU A 52 -8.33 2.43 -0.31
CA LEU A 52 -8.55 2.26 -1.73
C LEU A 52 -8.98 0.82 -2.00
N PRO A 53 -9.90 0.57 -2.92
CA PRO A 53 -10.24 -0.79 -3.35
C PRO A 53 -8.99 -1.52 -3.82
N LEU A 54 -8.86 -2.81 -3.48
CA LEU A 54 -7.80 -3.65 -4.01
C LEU A 54 -7.97 -3.79 -5.54
N PRO A 55 -7.01 -3.36 -6.36
CA PRO A 55 -7.12 -3.46 -7.80
C PRO A 55 -6.84 -4.89 -8.27
N GLU A 56 -7.84 -5.74 -8.20
CA GLU A 56 -7.73 -7.16 -8.53
C GLU A 56 -8.32 -7.44 -9.92
N PRO A 57 -7.47 -7.71 -10.95
CA PRO A 57 -7.95 -7.95 -12.31
C PRO A 57 -8.92 -9.12 -12.44
N TYR A 58 -8.76 -10.18 -11.63
CA TYR A 58 -9.64 -11.34 -11.66
C TYR A 58 -11.09 -11.02 -11.27
N ARG A 59 -11.30 -10.01 -10.44
CA ARG A 59 -12.62 -9.54 -9.98
C ARG A 59 -13.00 -8.19 -10.56
N ALA A 60 -12.34 -7.79 -11.65
CA ALA A 60 -12.76 -6.60 -12.36
C ALA A 60 -14.20 -6.77 -12.89
N PRO A 61 -14.96 -5.66 -13.01
CA PRO A 61 -16.29 -5.73 -13.65
C PRO A 61 -16.23 -6.39 -15.00
N ASP A 62 -17.24 -7.24 -15.32
CA ASP A 62 -17.29 -8.03 -16.55
C ASP A 62 -17.27 -7.18 -17.84
N ASP A 63 -17.73 -5.92 -17.74
CA ASP A 63 -17.74 -4.95 -18.85
C ASP A 63 -16.40 -4.22 -19.02
N TRP A 64 -15.36 -4.57 -18.25
CA TRP A 64 -14.02 -3.98 -18.39
C TRP A 64 -13.13 -4.85 -19.27
N PRO A 65 -12.82 -4.44 -20.51
CA PRO A 65 -11.85 -5.15 -21.33
C PRO A 65 -10.51 -5.27 -20.60
N ALA A 66 -9.87 -6.43 -20.69
CA ALA A 66 -8.64 -6.72 -19.95
C ALA A 66 -7.53 -5.68 -20.19
N PHE A 67 -7.42 -5.17 -21.42
CA PHE A 67 -6.41 -4.16 -21.78
C PHE A 67 -6.69 -2.76 -21.21
N GLU A 68 -7.94 -2.49 -20.77
CA GLU A 68 -8.31 -1.21 -20.12
C GLU A 68 -8.25 -1.28 -18.60
N GLN A 69 -8.25 -2.47 -18.01
CA GLN A 69 -8.31 -2.64 -16.56
C GLN A 69 -7.22 -1.86 -15.80
N PRO A 70 -5.93 -1.86 -16.23
CA PRO A 70 -4.90 -1.10 -15.54
C PRO A 70 -5.23 0.39 -15.44
N ALA A 71 -5.62 1.01 -16.55
CA ALA A 71 -5.98 2.42 -16.59
C ALA A 71 -7.24 2.73 -15.77
N ARG A 72 -8.24 1.85 -15.81
CA ARG A 72 -9.51 2.01 -15.06
C ARG A 72 -9.28 1.90 -13.54
N PHE A 73 -8.48 0.95 -13.08
CA PHE A 73 -8.11 0.85 -11.65
C PHE A 73 -7.33 2.08 -11.18
N ALA A 74 -6.36 2.53 -11.96
CA ALA A 74 -5.60 3.74 -11.64
C ALA A 74 -6.50 4.99 -11.61
N ALA A 75 -7.40 5.14 -12.58
CA ALA A 75 -8.37 6.25 -12.61
C ALA A 75 -9.31 6.23 -11.41
N ALA A 76 -9.78 5.06 -10.99
CA ALA A 76 -10.61 4.91 -9.81
C ALA A 76 -9.86 5.35 -8.53
N ALA A 77 -8.63 4.89 -8.35
CA ALA A 77 -7.81 5.27 -7.21
C ALA A 77 -7.54 6.79 -7.17
N ARG A 78 -7.22 7.41 -8.31
CA ARG A 78 -7.04 8.87 -8.40
C ARG A 78 -8.32 9.62 -8.03
N ARG A 79 -9.48 9.18 -8.51
CA ARG A 79 -10.77 9.79 -8.17
C ARG A 79 -11.03 9.72 -6.67
N ASP A 80 -10.78 8.57 -6.04
CA ASP A 80 -11.03 8.36 -4.62
C ASP A 80 -10.05 9.21 -3.76
N LEU A 81 -8.79 9.33 -4.17
CA LEU A 81 -7.81 10.23 -3.54
C LEU A 81 -8.19 11.71 -3.73
N ALA A 82 -8.66 12.10 -4.91
CA ALA A 82 -9.14 13.45 -5.15
C ALA A 82 -10.36 13.79 -4.28
N ALA A 83 -11.29 12.85 -4.13
CA ALA A 83 -12.43 13.01 -3.22
C ALA A 83 -12.00 13.13 -1.76
N LEU A 84 -11.00 12.36 -1.34
CA LEU A 84 -10.40 12.47 -0.01
C LEU A 84 -9.81 13.87 0.21
N ALA A 85 -9.02 14.36 -0.73
CA ALA A 85 -8.45 15.71 -0.66
C ALA A 85 -9.55 16.80 -0.60
N ALA A 86 -10.58 16.66 -1.42
CA ALA A 86 -11.72 17.59 -1.43
C ALA A 86 -12.50 17.61 -0.11
N SER A 87 -12.47 16.51 0.66
CA SER A 87 -13.04 16.46 2.01
C SER A 87 -12.17 17.13 3.09
N GLY A 88 -11.00 17.68 2.70
CA GLY A 88 -10.06 18.32 3.61
C GLY A 88 -9.07 17.37 4.28
N VAL A 89 -9.06 16.09 3.90
CA VAL A 89 -8.13 15.09 4.45
C VAL A 89 -6.88 15.03 3.59
N LEU A 90 -5.73 15.33 4.20
CA LEU A 90 -4.41 15.21 3.59
C LEU A 90 -3.62 14.11 4.33
N PRO A 91 -3.43 12.94 3.73
CA PRO A 91 -2.81 11.82 4.42
C PRO A 91 -1.32 12.07 4.71
N ALA A 92 -0.81 11.46 5.78
CA ALA A 92 0.61 11.35 6.04
C ALA A 92 1.28 10.50 4.96
N GLY A 93 0.60 9.46 4.50
CA GLY A 93 1.12 8.64 3.42
C GLY A 93 0.20 7.51 3.00
N PHE A 94 0.67 6.80 1.99
CA PHE A 94 0.12 5.55 1.48
C PHE A 94 1.07 4.41 1.80
N ILE A 95 0.55 3.29 2.26
CA ILE A 95 1.32 2.05 2.43
C ILE A 95 0.64 0.91 1.67
N ALA A 96 1.43 0.17 0.91
CA ALA A 96 0.95 -1.03 0.23
C ALA A 96 2.02 -2.12 0.20
N GLU A 97 1.58 -3.37 0.33
CA GLU A 97 2.35 -4.52 -0.13
C GLU A 97 2.44 -4.42 -1.65
N THR A 98 3.62 -4.55 -2.23
CA THR A 98 3.80 -4.46 -3.69
C THR A 98 3.08 -5.60 -4.42
N ILE A 99 2.95 -6.76 -3.76
CA ILE A 99 2.03 -7.84 -4.13
C ILE A 99 1.24 -8.18 -2.86
N PRO A 100 -0.01 -7.70 -2.72
CA PRO A 100 -0.86 -8.00 -1.58
C PRO A 100 -1.01 -9.50 -1.36
N SER A 101 -0.30 -10.03 -0.36
CA SER A 101 -0.18 -11.48 -0.16
C SER A 101 -1.39 -12.05 0.56
N VAL A 102 -1.79 -11.43 1.66
CA VAL A 102 -2.94 -11.87 2.46
C VAL A 102 -4.26 -11.60 1.73
N GLY A 103 -4.28 -10.58 0.87
CA GLY A 103 -5.40 -10.27 -0.01
C GLY A 103 -5.61 -11.26 -1.16
N GLY A 104 -4.69 -12.21 -1.39
CA GLY A 104 -4.84 -13.25 -2.41
C GLY A 104 -3.68 -13.40 -3.39
N GLN A 105 -2.50 -12.89 -3.07
CA GLN A 105 -1.33 -12.85 -3.97
C GLN A 105 -1.63 -12.05 -5.25
N VAL A 106 -2.24 -10.87 -5.06
CA VAL A 106 -2.71 -10.04 -6.17
C VAL A 106 -1.55 -9.30 -6.81
N PHE A 107 -1.34 -9.52 -8.11
CA PHE A 107 -0.43 -8.71 -8.90
C PHE A 107 -1.12 -7.40 -9.25
N LEU A 108 -0.60 -6.29 -8.70
CA LEU A 108 -1.17 -4.97 -8.97
C LEU A 108 -1.04 -4.63 -10.46
N PRO A 109 -2.07 -4.02 -11.08
CA PRO A 109 -2.05 -3.66 -12.49
C PRO A 109 -0.89 -2.72 -12.83
N GLU A 110 -0.37 -2.83 -14.05
CA GLU A 110 0.69 -1.97 -14.55
C GLU A 110 0.32 -0.49 -14.42
N GLY A 111 1.27 0.34 -13.96
CA GLY A 111 1.07 1.78 -13.76
C GLY A 111 0.24 2.16 -12.53
N TYR A 112 -0.48 1.24 -11.90
CA TYR A 112 -1.34 1.54 -10.74
C TYR A 112 -0.57 2.22 -9.60
N LEU A 113 0.55 1.63 -9.17
CA LEU A 113 1.34 2.21 -8.07
C LEU A 113 1.94 3.56 -8.44
N ALA A 114 2.38 3.75 -9.69
CA ALA A 114 2.92 5.04 -10.16
C ALA A 114 1.87 6.15 -10.03
N GLU A 115 0.64 5.89 -10.46
CA GLU A 115 -0.46 6.84 -10.37
C GLU A 115 -0.87 7.15 -8.92
N VAL A 116 -0.96 6.13 -8.06
CA VAL A 116 -1.28 6.32 -6.64
C VAL A 116 -0.17 7.09 -5.93
N HIS A 117 1.11 6.76 -6.18
CA HIS A 117 2.25 7.48 -5.62
C HIS A 117 2.25 8.95 -6.03
N ALA A 118 2.02 9.23 -7.33
CA ALA A 118 1.93 10.60 -7.83
C ALA A 118 0.81 11.38 -7.15
N ALA A 119 -0.38 10.79 -7.03
CA ALA A 119 -1.52 11.44 -6.39
C ALA A 119 -1.30 11.70 -4.89
N VAL A 120 -0.75 10.73 -4.15
CA VAL A 120 -0.46 10.89 -2.72
C VAL A 120 0.62 11.95 -2.49
N ARG A 121 1.68 11.96 -3.31
CA ARG A 121 2.72 13.00 -3.23
C ARG A 121 2.20 14.39 -3.58
N ALA A 122 1.29 14.52 -4.52
CA ALA A 122 0.62 15.79 -4.83
C ALA A 122 -0.18 16.33 -3.63
N MET A 123 -0.68 15.44 -2.75
CA MET A 123 -1.30 15.80 -1.49
C MET A 123 -0.30 16.08 -0.36
N GLY A 124 1.02 15.96 -0.63
CA GLY A 124 2.10 16.13 0.35
C GLY A 124 2.29 14.91 1.28
N GLY A 125 1.75 13.76 0.93
CA GLY A 125 1.96 12.49 1.62
C GLY A 125 3.19 11.75 1.10
N LEU A 126 3.64 10.73 1.84
CA LEU A 126 4.78 9.88 1.50
C LEU A 126 4.32 8.45 1.17
N CYS A 127 5.06 7.75 0.32
CA CYS A 127 4.72 6.41 -0.14
C CYS A 127 5.63 5.37 0.51
N ILE A 128 5.03 4.36 1.14
CA ILE A 128 5.72 3.25 1.81
C ILE A 128 5.50 1.98 0.98
N ALA A 129 6.56 1.37 0.49
CA ALA A 129 6.50 0.03 -0.06
C ALA A 129 6.73 -1.00 1.05
N ASP A 130 5.76 -1.88 1.24
CA ASP A 130 5.89 -3.03 2.13
C ASP A 130 6.45 -4.22 1.35
N GLU A 131 7.78 -4.35 1.40
CA GLU A 131 8.55 -5.41 0.75
C GLU A 131 8.84 -6.60 1.68
N VAL A 132 8.14 -6.67 2.82
CA VAL A 132 8.35 -7.71 3.83
C VAL A 132 8.09 -9.12 3.26
N GLN A 133 7.17 -9.25 2.31
CA GLN A 133 6.85 -10.54 1.67
C GLN A 133 7.61 -10.77 0.36
N VAL A 134 7.82 -9.73 -0.45
CA VAL A 134 8.21 -9.88 -1.86
C VAL A 134 9.59 -9.31 -2.20
N GLY A 135 10.26 -8.68 -1.26
CA GLY A 135 11.62 -8.21 -1.44
C GLY A 135 12.66 -9.33 -1.56
N PHE A 136 13.90 -8.93 -1.75
CA PHE A 136 15.06 -9.83 -1.86
C PHE A 136 14.97 -10.80 -3.05
N GLY A 137 14.53 -10.33 -4.21
CA GLY A 137 14.52 -11.09 -5.44
C GLY A 137 13.37 -12.10 -5.57
N ARG A 138 12.34 -12.03 -4.70
CA ARG A 138 11.20 -12.96 -4.73
C ARG A 138 10.44 -12.93 -6.05
N VAL A 139 10.38 -11.79 -6.72
CA VAL A 139 9.72 -11.62 -8.02
C VAL A 139 10.57 -12.14 -9.21
N GLY A 140 11.83 -12.51 -8.98
CA GLY A 140 12.71 -13.10 -9.97
C GLY A 140 13.40 -12.09 -10.89
N THR A 141 12.73 -11.03 -11.30
CA THR A 141 13.25 -10.03 -12.25
C THR A 141 13.96 -8.85 -11.58
N HIS A 142 13.61 -8.54 -10.34
CA HIS A 142 14.12 -7.39 -9.59
C HIS A 142 14.44 -7.78 -8.15
N LEU A 143 15.33 -7.02 -7.50
CA LEU A 143 15.64 -7.21 -6.08
C LEU A 143 14.47 -6.79 -5.20
N TRP A 144 13.84 -5.67 -5.53
CA TRP A 144 12.65 -5.15 -4.86
C TRP A 144 11.47 -5.18 -5.82
N ALA A 145 10.31 -5.63 -5.37
CA ALA A 145 9.15 -5.79 -6.23
C ALA A 145 8.61 -4.44 -6.74
N PHE A 146 8.78 -3.34 -6.00
CA PHE A 146 8.38 -2.01 -6.46
C PHE A 146 9.13 -1.56 -7.73
N GLU A 147 10.33 -2.07 -7.97
CA GLU A 147 11.12 -1.76 -9.19
C GLU A 147 10.39 -2.24 -10.45
N ALA A 148 9.70 -3.38 -10.36
CA ALA A 148 8.89 -3.90 -11.47
C ALA A 148 7.71 -2.98 -11.85
N HIS A 149 7.30 -2.08 -10.95
CA HIS A 149 6.27 -1.09 -11.20
C HIS A 149 6.82 0.28 -11.62
N GLY A 150 8.16 0.40 -11.78
CA GLY A 150 8.81 1.65 -12.18
C GLY A 150 8.68 2.77 -11.14
N VAL A 151 8.49 2.44 -9.87
CA VAL A 151 8.34 3.44 -8.80
C VAL A 151 9.52 3.42 -7.85
N VAL A 152 9.78 4.55 -7.21
CA VAL A 152 10.71 4.68 -6.08
C VAL A 152 9.91 5.16 -4.88
N PRO A 153 9.70 4.32 -3.85
CA PRO A 153 8.99 4.71 -2.64
C PRO A 153 9.84 5.65 -1.78
N ASP A 154 9.20 6.40 -0.89
CA ASP A 154 9.89 7.27 0.07
C ASP A 154 10.39 6.49 1.29
N VAL A 155 9.74 5.37 1.58
CA VAL A 155 10.12 4.44 2.66
C VAL A 155 9.91 3.01 2.18
N VAL A 156 10.86 2.13 2.50
CA VAL A 156 10.75 0.69 2.25
C VAL A 156 10.81 -0.07 3.56
N THR A 157 9.86 -0.97 3.80
CA THR A 157 9.90 -1.91 4.91
C THR A 157 10.30 -3.30 4.42
N MET A 158 11.20 -3.95 5.13
CA MET A 158 11.78 -5.23 4.75
C MET A 158 11.80 -6.19 5.95
N GLY A 159 11.61 -7.46 5.70
CA GLY A 159 11.61 -8.48 6.76
C GLY A 159 11.68 -9.88 6.18
N LYS A 160 11.14 -10.87 6.87
CA LYS A 160 11.11 -12.28 6.46
C LYS A 160 12.40 -12.81 5.84
N PRO A 161 12.64 -12.75 4.49
CA PRO A 161 13.88 -13.26 3.91
C PRO A 161 15.13 -12.57 4.45
N ALA A 162 15.03 -11.30 4.86
CA ALA A 162 16.14 -10.52 5.38
C ALA A 162 16.88 -11.18 6.55
N GLY A 163 16.12 -11.88 7.41
CA GLY A 163 16.69 -12.56 8.59
C GLY A 163 17.04 -14.03 8.37
N ALA A 164 16.72 -14.61 7.19
CA ALA A 164 16.95 -16.03 6.91
C ALA A 164 16.48 -16.97 8.06
N GLY A 165 15.31 -16.67 8.65
CA GLY A 165 14.76 -17.40 9.80
C GLY A 165 14.91 -16.67 11.14
N HIS A 166 15.78 -15.67 11.24
CA HIS A 166 15.83 -14.80 12.43
C HIS A 166 14.81 -13.65 12.33
N PRO A 167 14.27 -13.16 13.44
CA PRO A 167 13.29 -12.06 13.47
C PRO A 167 13.98 -10.71 13.24
N LEU A 168 14.38 -10.47 12.00
CA LEU A 168 15.10 -9.27 11.57
C LEU A 168 14.26 -8.49 10.55
N CYS A 169 14.12 -7.19 10.80
CA CYS A 169 13.40 -6.27 9.93
C CYS A 169 14.19 -4.97 9.77
N PHE A 170 14.02 -4.37 8.60
CA PHE A 170 14.65 -3.09 8.24
C PHE A 170 13.62 -2.08 7.76
N VAL A 171 13.96 -0.82 7.90
CA VAL A 171 13.28 0.30 7.24
C VAL A 171 14.37 1.11 6.56
N ALA A 172 14.22 1.35 5.26
CA ALA A 172 15.08 2.24 4.49
C ALA A 172 14.30 3.48 4.06
N THR A 173 14.99 4.62 4.09
CA THR A 173 14.50 5.92 3.61
C THR A 173 15.71 6.74 3.16
N PRO A 174 15.56 7.68 2.22
CA PRO A 174 16.62 8.61 1.82
C PRO A 174 17.20 9.38 2.98
#